data_5b5e63ec71ce5c275e63b2427ddfc363
#
_entry.id   5b5e63ec71ce5c275e63b2427ddfc363
#
_cell.length_a   1.000
_cell.length_b   1.000
_cell.length_c   1.000
_cell.angle_alpha   90.00
_cell.angle_beta   90.00
_cell.angle_gamma   90.00
#
_symmetry.space_group_name_H-M   'P 1'
#
loop_
_entity.id
_entity.type
_entity.pdbx_description
1 polymer ?
#
loop_
_entity_poly.entity_id
_entity_poly.type
_entity_poly.pdbx_seq_one_letter_code
_entity_poly.pdbx_strand_id
1 'polypeptide(L)'
;MIVSSGIGGLGSIEKNYQMAEKRGFDRVSPFFIPMTISNLAAGHIAIAYHAQGLCTCPVTACAGGTNAIGDAFRNIRDGYQDVMIAGGCEASVTPLGIGGFTSMKALSDATDPSRASIPFDKERNGFVMGEGAGILILEELEHALKRGAHIYGEMTGYGVSCDAHHITAPLPNGEGGAYAMQNALDDAGISYDVIDYINAHGTSTHLNDLCETEAIKSVFKEHAYKLAVSSTKGHTGHCLGAAGGIEAVLSVLALKHDFIPPTLNYQVKDEECDLNIVPNKGVKKELHYVMSNSLGFGGHNASIIFKEYDNGTK
;
A
#
# COMPACT_ATOMS: atom_id res chain seq x y z
N MET A 1 -12.99 12.82 -0.18
CA MET A 1 -11.73 12.47 -0.85
C MET A 1 -10.62 12.30 0.17
N ILE A 2 -9.86 11.22 0.10
CA ILE A 2 -8.72 10.98 0.99
C ILE A 2 -7.58 10.41 0.14
N VAL A 3 -6.50 11.20 -0.07
CA VAL A 3 -5.35 10.77 -0.89
C VAL A 3 -4.07 11.03 -0.12
N SER A 4 -3.30 9.98 0.13
CA SER A 4 -2.04 10.02 0.87
C SER A 4 -0.86 10.39 -0.02
N SER A 5 0.11 11.07 0.57
CA SER A 5 1.49 11.15 0.10
C SER A 5 2.40 11.11 1.33
N GLY A 6 3.42 10.27 1.32
CA GLY A 6 4.29 10.08 2.47
C GLY A 6 5.28 11.22 2.67
N ILE A 7 5.83 11.78 1.60
CA ILE A 7 6.90 12.79 1.65
C ILE A 7 6.46 14.14 1.08
N GLY A 8 5.48 14.14 0.19
CA GLY A 8 5.06 15.35 -0.51
C GLY A 8 6.01 15.76 -1.64
N GLY A 9 6.10 17.05 -1.91
CA GLY A 9 6.81 17.60 -3.06
C GLY A 9 8.34 17.70 -2.89
N LEU A 10 9.03 16.60 -2.58
CA LEU A 10 10.48 16.57 -2.31
C LEU A 10 11.30 17.20 -3.45
N GLY A 11 11.00 16.86 -4.70
CA GLY A 11 11.67 17.46 -5.86
C GLY A 11 11.45 18.98 -5.99
N SER A 12 10.32 19.48 -5.52
CA SER A 12 10.06 20.93 -5.45
C SER A 12 10.90 21.58 -4.37
N ILE A 13 11.11 20.91 -3.22
CA ILE A 13 11.99 21.39 -2.15
C ILE A 13 13.41 21.51 -2.70
N GLU A 14 13.95 20.46 -3.29
CA GLU A 14 15.31 20.45 -3.85
C GLU A 14 15.55 21.57 -4.86
N LYS A 15 14.66 21.68 -5.86
CA LYS A 15 14.77 22.70 -6.93
C LYS A 15 14.70 24.13 -6.39
N ASN A 16 13.78 24.40 -5.48
CA ASN A 16 13.65 25.75 -4.91
C ASN A 16 14.80 26.10 -3.96
N TYR A 17 15.30 25.12 -3.18
CA TYR A 17 16.46 25.33 -2.34
C TYR A 17 17.71 25.66 -3.17
N GLN A 18 18.01 24.86 -4.19
CA GLN A 18 19.14 25.12 -5.11
C GLN A 18 19.04 26.48 -5.82
N MET A 19 17.84 26.90 -6.16
CA MET A 19 17.61 28.23 -6.74
C MET A 19 17.83 29.35 -5.72
N ALA A 20 17.32 29.19 -4.51
CA ALA A 20 17.45 30.16 -3.43
C ALA A 20 18.92 30.36 -3.01
N GLU A 21 19.72 29.30 -2.93
CA GLU A 21 21.16 29.41 -2.65
C GLU A 21 21.91 30.24 -3.71
N LYS A 22 21.53 30.10 -4.96
CA LYS A 22 22.21 30.80 -6.08
C LYS A 22 21.72 32.24 -6.29
N ARG A 23 20.46 32.54 -5.98
CA ARG A 23 19.80 33.78 -6.38
C ARG A 23 19.17 34.59 -5.24
N GLY A 24 19.17 34.04 -4.01
CA GLY A 24 18.51 34.63 -2.83
C GLY A 24 17.15 33.97 -2.54
N PHE A 25 16.81 33.91 -1.25
CA PHE A 25 15.58 33.28 -0.77
C PHE A 25 14.30 34.04 -1.17
N ASP A 26 14.41 35.31 -1.53
CA ASP A 26 13.35 36.13 -2.12
C ASP A 26 12.94 35.68 -3.53
N ARG A 27 13.70 34.79 -4.14
CA ARG A 27 13.46 34.21 -5.47
C ARG A 27 12.79 32.85 -5.43
N VAL A 28 12.44 32.32 -4.26
CA VAL A 28 11.65 31.08 -4.14
C VAL A 28 10.30 31.27 -4.85
N SER A 29 9.84 30.23 -5.54
CA SER A 29 8.56 30.25 -6.27
C SER A 29 7.40 30.62 -5.34
N PRO A 30 6.48 31.50 -5.74
CA PRO A 30 5.25 31.76 -4.97
C PRO A 30 4.37 30.51 -4.82
N PHE A 31 4.57 29.48 -5.67
CA PHE A 31 3.90 28.20 -5.59
C PHE A 31 4.67 27.16 -4.77
N PHE A 32 5.80 27.52 -4.16
CA PHE A 32 6.64 26.56 -3.45
C PHE A 32 5.85 25.80 -2.37
N ILE A 33 5.18 26.49 -1.47
CA ILE A 33 4.41 25.85 -0.41
C ILE A 33 3.29 24.95 -0.97
N PRO A 34 2.40 25.40 -1.87
CA PRO A 34 1.41 24.51 -2.49
C PRO A 34 2.00 23.29 -3.21
N MET A 35 3.21 23.40 -3.74
CA MET A 35 3.88 22.28 -4.44
C MET A 35 4.59 21.30 -3.51
N THR A 36 4.72 21.60 -2.22
CA THR A 36 5.48 20.78 -1.28
C THR A 36 4.61 20.04 -0.28
N ILE A 37 3.49 20.63 0.15
CA ILE A 37 2.67 20.02 1.20
C ILE A 37 1.88 18.81 0.68
N SER A 38 1.88 17.73 1.47
CA SER A 38 1.37 16.40 1.07
C SER A 38 -0.12 16.39 0.72
N ASN A 39 -0.92 17.27 1.32
CA ASN A 39 -2.38 17.29 1.10
C ASN A 39 -2.81 17.91 -0.25
N LEU A 40 -1.90 18.52 -1.00
CA LEU A 40 -2.29 19.21 -2.24
C LEU A 40 -2.61 18.27 -3.40
N ALA A 41 -2.14 17.02 -3.39
CA ALA A 41 -2.61 16.01 -4.33
C ALA A 41 -4.13 15.84 -4.21
N ALA A 42 -4.64 15.61 -3.00
CA ALA A 42 -6.08 15.57 -2.73
C ALA A 42 -6.77 16.89 -3.10
N GLY A 43 -6.19 18.04 -2.70
CA GLY A 43 -6.73 19.36 -2.98
C GLY A 43 -6.89 19.66 -4.47
N HIS A 44 -5.89 19.33 -5.30
CA HIS A 44 -5.97 19.50 -6.75
C HIS A 44 -7.04 18.64 -7.40
N ILE A 45 -7.18 17.37 -6.98
CA ILE A 45 -8.25 16.51 -7.47
C ILE A 45 -9.62 17.07 -7.05
N ALA A 46 -9.76 17.52 -5.80
CA ALA A 46 -11.00 18.12 -5.31
C ALA A 46 -11.42 19.35 -6.15
N ILE A 47 -10.47 20.22 -6.47
CA ILE A 47 -10.72 21.40 -7.32
C ILE A 47 -11.13 20.98 -8.74
N ALA A 48 -10.41 20.01 -9.33
CA ALA A 48 -10.66 19.56 -10.70
C ALA A 48 -12.05 18.93 -10.89
N TYR A 49 -12.55 18.24 -9.87
CA TYR A 49 -13.84 17.54 -9.93
C TYR A 49 -14.94 18.23 -9.10
N HIS A 50 -14.68 19.42 -8.57
CA HIS A 50 -15.62 20.16 -7.70
C HIS A 50 -16.14 19.32 -6.52
N ALA A 51 -15.27 18.46 -5.95
CA ALA A 51 -15.60 17.57 -4.85
C ALA A 51 -15.52 18.33 -3.51
N GLN A 52 -16.67 18.71 -2.94
CA GLN A 52 -16.79 19.61 -1.79
C GLN A 52 -16.97 18.91 -0.43
N GLY A 53 -16.95 17.57 -0.39
CA GLY A 53 -16.98 16.81 0.85
C GLY A 53 -15.64 16.82 1.58
N LEU A 54 -15.45 15.85 2.49
CA LEU A 54 -14.17 15.66 3.20
C LEU A 54 -13.00 15.61 2.22
N CYS A 55 -11.95 16.40 2.46
CA CYS A 55 -10.72 16.39 1.69
C CYS A 55 -9.53 16.38 2.64
N THR A 56 -8.80 15.27 2.72
CA THR A 56 -7.67 15.10 3.65
C THR A 56 -6.57 14.19 3.09
N CYS A 57 -5.44 14.17 3.77
CA CYS A 57 -4.26 13.37 3.42
C CYS A 57 -3.70 12.75 4.71
N PRO A 58 -3.92 11.46 4.99
CA PRO A 58 -3.21 10.77 6.05
C PRO A 58 -1.73 10.63 5.66
N VAL A 59 -0.83 10.93 6.60
CA VAL A 59 0.61 10.79 6.41
C VAL A 59 1.10 9.73 7.40
N THR A 60 1.06 8.48 6.98
CA THR A 60 1.46 7.29 7.76
C THR A 60 2.51 6.48 7.00
N ALA A 61 3.48 7.20 6.43
CA ALA A 61 4.57 6.62 5.63
C ALA A 61 4.04 5.65 4.55
N CYS A 62 4.59 4.43 4.50
CA CYS A 62 4.23 3.43 3.49
C CYS A 62 2.79 2.87 3.63
N ALA A 63 2.16 3.05 4.80
CA ALA A 63 0.78 2.63 5.03
C ALA A 63 -0.26 3.69 4.58
N GLY A 64 0.18 4.87 4.16
CA GLY A 64 -0.70 6.01 3.91
C GLY A 64 -1.79 5.76 2.87
N GLY A 65 -1.45 5.10 1.75
CA GLY A 65 -2.43 4.78 0.72
C GLY A 65 -3.52 3.81 1.21
N THR A 66 -3.14 2.80 2.01
CA THR A 66 -4.06 1.85 2.62
C THR A 66 -4.94 2.54 3.68
N ASN A 67 -4.36 3.39 4.52
CA ASN A 67 -5.13 4.19 5.49
C ASN A 67 -6.13 5.12 4.78
N ALA A 68 -5.72 5.78 3.70
CA ALA A 68 -6.61 6.64 2.93
C ALA A 68 -7.86 5.89 2.41
N ILE A 69 -7.67 4.67 1.90
CA ILE A 69 -8.75 3.81 1.41
C ILE A 69 -9.61 3.34 2.60
N GLY A 70 -9.00 2.87 3.69
CA GLY A 70 -9.72 2.41 4.88
C GLY A 70 -10.55 3.51 5.55
N ASP A 71 -9.99 4.70 5.67
CA ASP A 71 -10.71 5.85 6.24
C ASP A 71 -11.87 6.30 5.33
N ALA A 72 -11.69 6.24 4.01
CA ALA A 72 -12.76 6.51 3.05
C ALA A 72 -13.89 5.47 3.15
N PHE A 73 -13.53 4.18 3.27
CA PHE A 73 -14.48 3.10 3.50
C PHE A 73 -15.35 3.35 4.74
N ARG A 74 -14.72 3.68 5.89
CA ARG A 74 -15.46 4.00 7.13
C ARG A 74 -16.39 5.18 6.94
N ASN A 75 -15.94 6.24 6.27
CA ASN A 75 -16.78 7.42 5.99
C ASN A 75 -18.04 7.07 5.17
N ILE A 76 -17.93 6.16 4.20
CA ILE A 76 -19.09 5.71 3.41
C ILE A 76 -19.97 4.80 4.26
N ARG A 77 -19.40 3.80 4.92
CA ARG A 77 -20.14 2.85 5.77
C ARG A 77 -20.93 3.55 6.87
N ASP A 78 -20.35 4.58 7.46
CA ASP A 78 -20.97 5.35 8.54
C ASP A 78 -21.93 6.44 8.02
N GLY A 79 -22.17 6.53 6.71
CA GLY A 79 -23.15 7.40 6.08
C GLY A 79 -22.73 8.89 5.99
N TYR A 80 -21.45 9.20 6.13
CA TYR A 80 -20.97 10.58 5.99
C TYR A 80 -20.80 11.00 4.52
N GLN A 81 -20.56 10.04 3.63
CA GLN A 81 -20.33 10.30 2.20
C GLN A 81 -20.88 9.12 1.38
N ASP A 82 -21.46 9.39 0.20
CA ASP A 82 -21.91 8.36 -0.74
C ASP A 82 -20.79 7.89 -1.67
N VAL A 83 -19.86 8.78 -2.04
CA VAL A 83 -18.75 8.51 -2.96
C VAL A 83 -17.47 9.12 -2.44
N MET A 84 -16.39 8.34 -2.44
CA MET A 84 -15.07 8.79 -2.04
C MET A 84 -14.01 8.42 -3.08
N ILE A 85 -13.16 9.38 -3.44
CA ILE A 85 -11.91 9.14 -4.18
C ILE A 85 -10.82 8.90 -3.14
N ALA A 86 -10.20 7.73 -3.14
CA ALA A 86 -9.26 7.33 -2.10
C ALA A 86 -8.06 6.55 -2.64
N GLY A 87 -6.91 6.72 -2.00
CA GLY A 87 -5.68 6.03 -2.36
C GLY A 87 -4.42 6.79 -1.99
N GLY A 88 -3.36 6.62 -2.77
CA GLY A 88 -2.09 7.27 -2.50
C GLY A 88 -1.33 7.63 -3.77
N CYS A 89 -0.45 8.60 -3.66
CA CYS A 89 0.49 9.02 -4.71
C CYS A 89 1.84 9.36 -4.09
N GLU A 90 2.93 9.16 -4.85
CA GLU A 90 4.27 9.54 -4.43
C GLU A 90 5.17 9.77 -5.65
N ALA A 91 6.04 10.80 -5.57
CA ALA A 91 7.03 11.12 -6.60
C ALA A 91 8.32 11.61 -5.92
N SER A 92 8.98 10.70 -5.19
CA SER A 92 10.11 10.99 -4.30
C SER A 92 11.44 10.38 -4.77
N VAL A 93 11.52 9.87 -6.01
CA VAL A 93 12.76 9.39 -6.63
C VAL A 93 13.61 10.59 -7.06
N THR A 94 14.24 11.21 -6.08
CA THR A 94 15.05 12.40 -6.22
C THR A 94 16.42 12.19 -5.59
N PRO A 95 17.43 13.03 -5.84
CA PRO A 95 18.74 12.93 -5.18
C PRO A 95 18.65 12.88 -3.65
N LEU A 96 17.80 13.72 -3.01
CA LEU A 96 17.62 13.68 -1.56
C LEU A 96 16.85 12.44 -1.11
N GLY A 97 15.83 12.02 -1.85
CA GLY A 97 15.06 10.81 -1.56
C GLY A 97 15.96 9.57 -1.58
N ILE A 98 16.69 9.38 -2.67
CA ILE A 98 17.65 8.27 -2.81
C ILE A 98 18.74 8.39 -1.74
N GLY A 99 19.35 9.57 -1.58
CA GLY A 99 20.41 9.80 -0.60
C GLY A 99 19.96 9.52 0.84
N GLY A 100 18.75 9.95 1.22
CA GLY A 100 18.18 9.72 2.53
C GLY A 100 18.01 8.23 2.85
N PHE A 101 17.37 7.48 1.96
CA PHE A 101 17.17 6.04 2.15
C PHE A 101 18.47 5.24 2.02
N THR A 102 19.42 5.68 1.17
CA THR A 102 20.76 5.08 1.11
C THR A 102 21.52 5.26 2.42
N SER A 103 21.47 6.45 3.03
CA SER A 103 22.11 6.72 4.32
C SER A 103 21.56 5.87 5.46
N MET A 104 20.29 5.48 5.37
CA MET A 104 19.63 4.54 6.28
C MET A 104 19.96 3.07 6.00
N LYS A 105 20.67 2.77 4.90
CA LYS A 105 20.91 1.41 4.39
C LYS A 105 19.61 0.64 4.14
N ALA A 106 18.59 1.33 3.67
CA ALA A 106 17.28 0.76 3.42
C ALA A 106 17.09 0.33 1.96
N LEU A 107 17.88 0.90 1.04
CA LEU A 107 17.81 0.55 -0.39
C LEU A 107 18.66 -0.67 -0.70
N SER A 108 18.23 -1.41 -1.71
CA SER A 108 19.02 -2.50 -2.29
C SER A 108 20.33 -1.97 -2.88
N ASP A 109 21.42 -2.67 -2.63
CA ASP A 109 22.75 -2.41 -3.18
C ASP A 109 23.08 -3.32 -4.39
N ALA A 110 22.10 -4.09 -4.86
CA ALA A 110 22.26 -4.99 -5.98
C ALA A 110 22.63 -4.20 -7.26
N THR A 111 23.66 -4.68 -7.96
CA THR A 111 24.10 -4.12 -9.24
C THR A 111 23.34 -4.71 -10.43
N ASP A 112 22.72 -5.88 -10.26
CA ASP A 112 21.83 -6.48 -11.24
C ASP A 112 20.39 -6.04 -10.96
N PRO A 113 19.74 -5.31 -11.88
CA PRO A 113 18.35 -4.87 -11.70
C PRO A 113 17.36 -6.03 -11.46
N SER A 114 17.63 -7.21 -12.01
CA SER A 114 16.79 -8.40 -11.79
C SER A 114 16.88 -8.98 -10.38
N ARG A 115 17.87 -8.51 -9.60
CA ARG A 115 18.07 -8.92 -8.19
C ARG A 115 17.88 -7.78 -7.19
N ALA A 116 17.41 -6.63 -7.66
CA ALA A 116 17.29 -5.44 -6.81
C ALA A 116 16.01 -5.44 -5.95
N SER A 117 14.85 -5.79 -6.53
CA SER A 117 13.59 -5.94 -5.79
C SER A 117 13.17 -7.40 -5.83
N ILE A 118 13.44 -8.12 -4.74
CA ILE A 118 13.29 -9.58 -4.62
C ILE A 118 12.57 -9.95 -3.30
N PRO A 119 11.29 -9.55 -3.14
CA PRO A 119 10.57 -9.79 -1.90
C PRO A 119 10.57 -11.28 -1.52
N PHE A 120 10.76 -11.56 -0.22
CA PHE A 120 10.83 -12.90 0.38
C PHE A 120 11.98 -13.80 -0.09
N ASP A 121 12.82 -13.37 -1.02
CA ASP A 121 14.01 -14.10 -1.45
C ASP A 121 15.10 -14.04 -0.36
N LYS A 122 15.85 -15.12 -0.20
CA LYS A 122 16.91 -15.22 0.82
C LYS A 122 18.01 -14.17 0.67
N GLU A 123 18.29 -13.75 -0.57
CA GLU A 123 19.33 -12.76 -0.90
C GLU A 123 18.84 -11.31 -0.86
N ARG A 124 17.60 -11.05 -0.41
CA ARG A 124 17.07 -9.70 -0.28
C ARG A 124 17.90 -8.85 0.67
N ASN A 125 18.15 -7.60 0.32
CA ASN A 125 19.03 -6.73 1.09
C ASN A 125 18.54 -5.29 1.20
N GLY A 126 17.37 -4.97 0.65
CA GLY A 126 16.79 -3.62 0.67
C GLY A 126 15.70 -3.47 -0.37
N PHE A 127 14.98 -2.36 -0.33
CA PHE A 127 13.95 -2.07 -1.31
C PHE A 127 14.46 -1.22 -2.47
N VAL A 128 13.72 -1.21 -3.57
CA VAL A 128 13.91 -0.29 -4.71
C VAL A 128 12.85 0.78 -4.63
N MET A 129 13.23 2.06 -4.66
CA MET A 129 12.25 3.16 -4.72
C MET A 129 11.50 3.14 -6.05
N GLY A 130 10.19 3.35 -5.97
CA GLY A 130 9.30 3.59 -7.11
C GLY A 130 8.51 4.88 -6.94
N GLU A 131 7.88 5.33 -8.01
CA GLU A 131 6.94 6.44 -8.07
C GLU A 131 5.63 5.97 -8.69
N GLY A 132 4.52 6.56 -8.29
CA GLY A 132 3.24 6.23 -8.88
C GLY A 132 2.04 6.76 -8.11
N ALA A 133 0.87 6.31 -8.53
CA ALA A 133 -0.39 6.55 -7.86
C ALA A 133 -1.32 5.34 -8.04
N GLY A 134 -2.07 5.02 -7.00
CA GLY A 134 -3.16 4.05 -7.03
C GLY A 134 -4.39 4.67 -6.36
N ILE A 135 -5.48 4.77 -7.11
CA ILE A 135 -6.70 5.45 -6.68
C ILE A 135 -7.91 4.54 -6.94
N LEU A 136 -8.72 4.38 -5.92
CA LEU A 136 -10.03 3.73 -5.99
C LEU A 136 -11.13 4.79 -5.88
N ILE A 137 -12.24 4.53 -6.57
CA ILE A 137 -13.51 5.20 -6.31
C ILE A 137 -14.34 4.24 -5.46
N LEU A 138 -14.52 4.58 -4.19
CA LEU A 138 -15.40 3.86 -3.28
C LEU A 138 -16.78 4.51 -3.32
N GLU A 139 -17.81 3.69 -3.34
CA GLU A 139 -19.19 4.15 -3.48
C GLU A 139 -20.12 3.27 -2.64
N GLU A 140 -21.13 3.88 -2.04
CA GLU A 140 -22.19 3.16 -1.32
C GLU A 140 -22.94 2.26 -2.32
N LEU A 141 -23.27 1.04 -1.91
CA LEU A 141 -23.75 -0.01 -2.80
C LEU A 141 -25.05 0.38 -3.52
N GLU A 142 -26.05 0.86 -2.77
CA GLU A 142 -27.36 1.22 -3.37
C GLU A 142 -27.23 2.44 -4.30
N HIS A 143 -26.32 3.37 -3.98
CA HIS A 143 -26.00 4.50 -4.85
C HIS A 143 -25.37 4.00 -6.16
N ALA A 144 -24.44 3.07 -6.10
CA ALA A 144 -23.79 2.46 -7.27
C ALA A 144 -24.79 1.69 -8.14
N LEU A 145 -25.63 0.85 -7.52
CA LEU A 145 -26.67 0.08 -8.22
C LEU A 145 -27.70 0.97 -8.91
N LYS A 146 -28.16 2.03 -8.25
CA LYS A 146 -29.13 2.98 -8.78
C LYS A 146 -28.69 3.65 -10.08
N ARG A 147 -27.39 3.92 -10.24
CA ARG A 147 -26.83 4.51 -11.46
C ARG A 147 -26.30 3.48 -12.48
N GLY A 148 -26.42 2.18 -12.17
CA GLY A 148 -25.92 1.10 -13.03
C GLY A 148 -24.38 1.06 -13.11
N ALA A 149 -23.70 1.34 -12.01
CA ALA A 149 -22.23 1.29 -11.97
C ALA A 149 -21.72 -0.13 -12.20
N HIS A 150 -20.57 -0.25 -12.87
CA HIS A 150 -19.82 -1.49 -12.87
C HIS A 150 -19.07 -1.62 -11.55
N ILE A 151 -19.35 -2.67 -10.78
CA ILE A 151 -18.74 -2.94 -9.48
C ILE A 151 -17.62 -3.96 -9.68
N TYR A 152 -16.40 -3.61 -9.27
CA TYR A 152 -15.21 -4.46 -9.39
C TYR A 152 -15.05 -5.42 -8.20
N GLY A 153 -15.52 -5.02 -7.04
CA GLY A 153 -15.45 -5.77 -5.79
C GLY A 153 -16.05 -4.96 -4.64
N GLU A 154 -16.19 -5.57 -3.50
CA GLU A 154 -16.69 -4.98 -2.26
C GLU A 154 -15.55 -4.87 -1.25
N MET A 155 -15.36 -3.70 -0.64
CA MET A 155 -14.48 -3.56 0.52
C MET A 155 -15.26 -3.94 1.78
N THR A 156 -14.74 -4.90 2.54
CA THR A 156 -15.46 -5.48 3.69
C THR A 156 -14.79 -5.22 5.02
N GLY A 157 -13.47 -5.00 5.06
CA GLY A 157 -12.75 -4.83 6.32
C GLY A 157 -11.56 -3.89 6.23
N TYR A 158 -11.30 -3.20 7.32
CA TYR A 158 -10.15 -2.33 7.53
C TYR A 158 -9.64 -2.42 8.94
N GLY A 159 -8.38 -2.81 9.11
CA GLY A 159 -7.70 -2.90 10.39
C GLY A 159 -6.44 -2.06 10.42
N VAL A 160 -6.17 -1.45 11.57
CA VAL A 160 -4.96 -0.65 11.82
C VAL A 160 -4.36 -0.98 13.17
N SER A 161 -3.06 -0.77 13.28
CA SER A 161 -2.32 -0.85 14.52
C SER A 161 -1.09 0.07 14.49
N CYS A 162 -0.45 0.23 15.64
CA CYS A 162 0.84 0.89 15.74
C CYS A 162 1.78 0.01 16.58
N ASP A 163 2.99 -0.24 16.06
CA ASP A 163 4.02 -1.03 16.78
C ASP A 163 4.45 -0.38 18.09
N ALA A 164 4.45 0.96 18.16
CA ALA A 164 4.92 1.74 19.30
C ALA A 164 6.30 1.27 19.83
N HIS A 165 7.20 0.87 18.90
CA HIS A 165 8.46 0.20 19.21
C HIS A 165 9.68 1.00 18.78
N HIS A 166 9.85 1.23 17.48
CA HIS A 166 11.02 1.90 16.91
C HIS A 166 10.62 2.74 15.70
N ILE A 167 11.42 3.77 15.37
CA ILE A 167 11.07 4.71 14.30
C ILE A 167 11.08 4.06 12.91
N THR A 168 11.89 3.03 12.68
CA THR A 168 12.03 2.38 11.34
C THR A 168 11.97 0.85 11.39
N ALA A 169 12.32 0.22 12.50
CA ALA A 169 12.28 -1.23 12.64
C ALA A 169 10.87 -1.70 13.06
N PRO A 170 10.34 -2.77 12.45
CA PRO A 170 9.09 -3.37 12.88
C PRO A 170 9.21 -3.97 14.28
N LEU A 171 8.07 -4.13 14.96
CA LEU A 171 7.99 -4.87 16.20
C LEU A 171 8.41 -6.33 15.96
N PRO A 172 9.30 -6.91 16.80
CA PRO A 172 9.70 -8.31 16.66
C PRO A 172 8.51 -9.26 16.54
N ASN A 173 8.68 -10.36 15.79
CA ASN A 173 7.64 -11.35 15.50
C ASN A 173 6.41 -10.81 14.74
N GLY A 174 6.48 -9.57 14.23
CA GLY A 174 5.42 -8.97 13.42
C GLY A 174 4.09 -8.72 14.13
N GLU A 175 4.08 -8.60 15.45
CA GLU A 175 2.86 -8.46 16.26
C GLU A 175 1.97 -7.31 15.80
N GLY A 176 2.56 -6.15 15.44
CA GLY A 176 1.79 -5.01 14.96
C GLY A 176 1.06 -5.30 13.65
N GLY A 177 1.76 -5.91 12.68
CA GLY A 177 1.12 -6.37 11.44
C GLY A 177 0.02 -7.41 11.70
N ALA A 178 0.25 -8.33 12.64
CA ALA A 178 -0.76 -9.32 13.05
C ALA A 178 -2.02 -8.65 13.62
N TYR A 179 -1.86 -7.63 14.49
CA TYR A 179 -3.01 -6.87 15.00
C TYR A 179 -3.78 -6.15 13.89
N ALA A 180 -3.10 -5.55 12.92
CA ALA A 180 -3.77 -4.90 11.80
C ALA A 180 -4.59 -5.90 10.96
N MET A 181 -4.02 -7.07 10.64
CA MET A 181 -4.73 -8.14 9.93
C MET A 181 -5.92 -8.68 10.73
N GLN A 182 -5.74 -8.96 12.02
CA GLN A 182 -6.83 -9.43 12.88
C GLN A 182 -7.95 -8.41 12.97
N ASN A 183 -7.62 -7.13 13.19
CA ASN A 183 -8.60 -6.05 13.25
C ASN A 183 -9.38 -5.92 11.92
N ALA A 184 -8.74 -6.16 10.77
CA ALA A 184 -9.41 -6.15 9.48
C ALA A 184 -10.38 -7.33 9.33
N LEU A 185 -10.02 -8.52 9.80
CA LEU A 185 -10.89 -9.71 9.83
C LEU A 185 -12.10 -9.49 10.75
N ASP A 186 -11.86 -8.94 11.94
CA ASP A 186 -12.90 -8.63 12.91
C ASP A 186 -13.88 -7.55 12.38
N ASP A 187 -13.35 -6.51 11.73
CA ASP A 187 -14.15 -5.44 11.09
C ASP A 187 -15.00 -5.99 9.93
N ALA A 188 -14.47 -6.96 9.17
CA ALA A 188 -15.21 -7.66 8.12
C ALA A 188 -16.19 -8.71 8.64
N GLY A 189 -16.08 -9.14 9.90
CA GLY A 189 -16.90 -10.20 10.50
C GLY A 189 -16.67 -11.57 9.86
N ILE A 190 -15.45 -11.86 9.40
CA ILE A 190 -15.10 -13.10 8.72
C ILE A 190 -13.98 -13.87 9.43
N SER A 191 -13.96 -15.19 9.21
CA SER A 191 -12.87 -16.04 9.70
C SER A 191 -11.63 -15.91 8.80
N TYR A 192 -10.44 -16.10 9.39
CA TYR A 192 -9.16 -16.01 8.67
C TYR A 192 -9.02 -17.04 7.54
N ASP A 193 -9.71 -18.17 7.62
CA ASP A 193 -9.60 -19.28 6.67
C ASP A 193 -10.34 -19.06 5.33
N VAL A 194 -11.09 -17.96 5.21
CA VAL A 194 -11.74 -17.59 3.95
C VAL A 194 -10.88 -16.68 3.06
N ILE A 195 -9.74 -16.18 3.56
CA ILE A 195 -8.83 -15.36 2.75
C ILE A 195 -8.06 -16.28 1.77
N ASP A 196 -8.22 -15.99 0.47
CA ASP A 196 -7.58 -16.76 -0.60
C ASP A 196 -6.19 -16.29 -0.96
N TYR A 197 -5.97 -14.96 -0.85
CA TYR A 197 -4.75 -14.31 -1.29
C TYR A 197 -4.42 -13.09 -0.42
N ILE A 198 -3.14 -12.92 -0.13
CA ILE A 198 -2.57 -11.71 0.50
C ILE A 198 -1.63 -11.03 -0.49
N ASN A 199 -1.95 -9.78 -0.87
CA ASN A 199 -0.98 -8.86 -1.43
C ASN A 199 -0.17 -8.27 -0.27
N ALA A 200 1.02 -8.80 -0.08
CA ALA A 200 1.85 -8.49 1.06
C ALA A 200 2.55 -7.14 0.92
N HIS A 201 2.90 -6.54 2.04
CA HIS A 201 3.80 -5.38 2.04
C HIS A 201 5.13 -5.71 1.38
N GLY A 202 5.78 -6.81 1.77
CA GLY A 202 6.87 -7.46 1.05
C GLY A 202 7.84 -6.52 0.36
N THR A 203 8.66 -5.79 1.12
CA THR A 203 9.52 -4.72 0.60
C THR A 203 10.84 -5.19 0.03
N SER A 204 11.18 -6.47 0.14
CA SER A 204 12.53 -6.97 -0.16
C SER A 204 13.60 -6.54 0.87
N THR A 205 13.17 -6.07 2.04
CA THR A 205 14.08 -5.86 3.17
C THR A 205 14.07 -7.08 4.09
N HIS A 206 15.21 -7.40 4.69
CA HIS A 206 15.34 -8.61 5.52
C HIS A 206 14.31 -8.64 6.65
N LEU A 207 14.24 -7.57 7.46
CA LEU A 207 13.40 -7.51 8.65
C LEU A 207 11.89 -7.45 8.32
N ASN A 208 11.50 -6.64 7.33
CA ASN A 208 10.08 -6.52 7.00
C ASN A 208 9.50 -7.86 6.55
N ASP A 209 10.16 -8.52 5.58
CA ASP A 209 9.60 -9.71 4.98
C ASP A 209 9.57 -10.88 5.98
N LEU A 210 10.54 -10.94 6.91
CA LEU A 210 10.54 -11.88 8.02
C LEU A 210 9.38 -11.58 8.99
N CYS A 211 9.26 -10.35 9.48
CA CYS A 211 8.22 -9.96 10.43
C CYS A 211 6.82 -10.13 9.84
N GLU A 212 6.63 -9.79 8.55
CA GLU A 212 5.33 -10.00 7.89
C GLU A 212 5.00 -11.49 7.74
N THR A 213 6.00 -12.33 7.44
CA THR A 213 5.84 -13.79 7.43
C THR A 213 5.35 -14.31 8.78
N GLU A 214 5.98 -13.90 9.87
CA GLU A 214 5.57 -14.29 11.23
C GLU A 214 4.19 -13.74 11.60
N ALA A 215 3.88 -12.51 11.21
CA ALA A 215 2.55 -11.91 11.38
C ALA A 215 1.45 -12.74 10.68
N ILE A 216 1.68 -13.12 9.43
CA ILE A 216 0.75 -13.94 8.64
C ILE A 216 0.57 -15.32 9.30
N LYS A 217 1.66 -15.98 9.71
CA LYS A 217 1.57 -17.26 10.43
C LYS A 217 0.78 -17.15 11.72
N SER A 218 1.01 -16.10 12.49
CA SER A 218 0.33 -15.87 13.76
C SER A 218 -1.20 -15.75 13.61
N VAL A 219 -1.67 -15.02 12.58
CA VAL A 219 -3.09 -14.79 12.33
C VAL A 219 -3.74 -15.99 11.64
N PHE A 220 -3.12 -16.49 10.57
CA PHE A 220 -3.71 -17.49 9.68
C PHE A 220 -3.39 -18.94 10.07
N LYS A 221 -2.49 -19.15 11.03
CA LYS A 221 -2.15 -20.48 11.56
C LYS A 221 -1.83 -21.46 10.41
N GLU A 222 -2.42 -22.65 10.41
CA GLU A 222 -2.24 -23.65 9.35
C GLU A 222 -2.74 -23.18 7.97
N HIS A 223 -3.65 -22.20 7.94
CA HIS A 223 -4.13 -21.62 6.68
C HIS A 223 -3.07 -20.74 6.00
N ALA A 224 -2.10 -20.19 6.75
CA ALA A 224 -0.98 -19.42 6.21
C ALA A 224 -0.19 -20.17 5.11
N TYR A 225 -0.15 -21.50 5.19
CA TYR A 225 0.51 -22.35 4.20
C TYR A 225 -0.36 -22.74 3.00
N LYS A 226 -1.66 -22.41 3.03
CA LYS A 226 -2.65 -22.74 1.99
C LYS A 226 -3.03 -21.50 1.16
N LEU A 227 -3.23 -20.37 1.81
CA LEU A 227 -3.50 -19.11 1.11
C LEU A 227 -2.27 -18.71 0.28
N ALA A 228 -2.50 -18.00 -0.81
CA ALA A 228 -1.42 -17.51 -1.65
C ALA A 228 -0.90 -16.16 -1.11
N VAL A 229 0.40 -15.95 -1.20
CA VAL A 229 1.04 -14.67 -0.85
C VAL A 229 1.88 -14.19 -2.01
N SER A 230 1.79 -12.92 -2.36
CA SER A 230 2.76 -12.31 -3.27
C SER A 230 3.01 -10.85 -2.91
N SER A 231 4.17 -10.34 -3.29
CA SER A 231 4.46 -8.91 -3.28
C SER A 231 4.59 -8.38 -4.70
N THR A 232 3.76 -7.40 -5.02
CA THR A 232 3.82 -6.72 -6.32
C THR A 232 4.96 -5.71 -6.42
N LYS A 233 5.71 -5.49 -5.33
CA LYS A 233 6.89 -4.60 -5.33
C LYS A 233 8.07 -5.14 -6.14
N GLY A 234 8.05 -6.43 -6.53
CA GLY A 234 8.94 -6.95 -7.57
C GLY A 234 8.71 -6.33 -8.94
N HIS A 235 7.50 -5.81 -9.21
CA HIS A 235 7.11 -5.14 -10.45
C HIS A 235 7.28 -3.61 -10.37
N THR A 236 6.80 -3.01 -9.27
CA THR A 236 6.64 -1.55 -9.14
C THR A 236 7.77 -0.87 -8.39
N GLY A 237 8.61 -1.64 -7.70
CA GLY A 237 9.39 -1.10 -6.59
C GLY A 237 8.48 -0.69 -5.43
N HIS A 238 9.04 -0.05 -4.43
CA HIS A 238 8.30 0.48 -3.29
C HIS A 238 7.94 1.95 -3.52
N CYS A 239 6.68 2.21 -3.84
CA CYS A 239 6.17 3.55 -4.13
C CYS A 239 5.76 4.35 -2.88
N LEU A 240 6.28 4.01 -1.70
CA LEU A 240 6.09 4.72 -0.43
C LEU A 240 4.60 4.98 -0.13
N GLY A 241 4.19 6.24 0.00
CA GLY A 241 2.80 6.63 0.28
C GLY A 241 1.79 6.21 -0.79
N ALA A 242 2.24 5.94 -2.02
CA ALA A 242 1.39 5.40 -3.10
C ALA A 242 1.21 3.89 -3.02
N ALA A 243 2.12 3.16 -2.36
CA ALA A 243 2.20 1.69 -2.43
C ALA A 243 0.86 1.02 -2.12
N GLY A 244 0.25 1.34 -0.97
CA GLY A 244 -1.01 0.74 -0.56
C GLY A 244 -2.18 1.04 -1.51
N GLY A 245 -2.18 2.20 -2.17
CA GLY A 245 -3.16 2.53 -3.21
C GLY A 245 -3.00 1.67 -4.46
N ILE A 246 -1.76 1.49 -4.93
CA ILE A 246 -1.43 0.64 -6.08
C ILE A 246 -1.79 -0.83 -5.77
N GLU A 247 -1.40 -1.31 -4.60
CA GLU A 247 -1.65 -2.68 -4.14
C GLU A 247 -3.16 -2.96 -3.96
N ALA A 248 -3.93 -1.99 -3.50
CA ALA A 248 -5.39 -2.09 -3.44
C ALA A 248 -6.01 -2.24 -4.83
N VAL A 249 -5.58 -1.43 -5.81
CA VAL A 249 -6.03 -1.56 -7.21
C VAL A 249 -5.70 -2.95 -7.75
N LEU A 250 -4.47 -3.43 -7.53
CA LEU A 250 -4.04 -4.76 -7.98
C LEU A 250 -4.81 -5.89 -7.28
N SER A 251 -5.16 -5.73 -6.00
CA SER A 251 -5.95 -6.69 -5.24
C SER A 251 -7.39 -6.80 -5.77
N VAL A 252 -8.03 -5.68 -6.07
CA VAL A 252 -9.37 -5.66 -6.70
C VAL A 252 -9.33 -6.28 -8.09
N LEU A 253 -8.30 -6.00 -8.88
CA LEU A 253 -8.13 -6.61 -10.21
C LEU A 253 -7.82 -8.11 -10.11
N ALA A 254 -7.10 -8.55 -9.08
CA ALA A 254 -6.87 -9.97 -8.82
C ALA A 254 -8.21 -10.72 -8.61
N LEU A 255 -9.11 -10.18 -7.78
CA LEU A 255 -10.47 -10.68 -7.59
C LEU A 255 -11.24 -10.71 -8.92
N LYS A 256 -11.25 -9.59 -9.64
CA LYS A 256 -12.03 -9.45 -10.89
C LYS A 256 -11.61 -10.43 -11.97
N HIS A 257 -10.34 -10.81 -12.02
CA HIS A 257 -9.78 -11.64 -13.08
C HIS A 257 -9.41 -13.06 -12.63
N ASP A 258 -9.71 -13.42 -11.38
CA ASP A 258 -9.30 -14.70 -10.79
C ASP A 258 -7.80 -14.99 -11.04
N PHE A 259 -6.96 -13.98 -10.79
CA PHE A 259 -5.56 -14.03 -11.12
C PHE A 259 -4.68 -13.43 -10.01
N ILE A 260 -3.79 -14.23 -9.47
CA ILE A 260 -2.83 -13.81 -8.46
C ILE A 260 -1.56 -13.32 -9.16
N PRO A 261 -1.19 -12.03 -9.03
CA PRO A 261 0.08 -11.53 -9.57
C PRO A 261 1.26 -12.17 -8.84
N PRO A 262 2.40 -12.42 -9.52
CA PRO A 262 3.53 -13.08 -8.90
C PRO A 262 4.39 -12.12 -8.07
N THR A 263 5.19 -12.70 -7.18
CA THR A 263 6.41 -12.09 -6.66
C THR A 263 7.51 -12.27 -7.70
N LEU A 264 7.86 -11.21 -8.44
CA LEU A 264 8.91 -11.28 -9.45
C LEU A 264 10.30 -11.40 -8.84
N ASN A 265 11.24 -11.90 -9.64
CA ASN A 265 12.66 -11.99 -9.34
C ASN A 265 13.00 -12.95 -8.18
N TYR A 266 12.06 -13.74 -7.69
CA TYR A 266 12.27 -14.73 -6.65
C TYR A 266 13.07 -15.92 -7.19
N GLN A 267 14.26 -16.19 -6.65
CA GLN A 267 15.17 -17.23 -7.11
C GLN A 267 15.65 -18.15 -5.99
N VAL A 268 15.95 -17.60 -4.82
CA VAL A 268 16.53 -18.34 -3.70
C VAL A 268 15.53 -18.40 -2.55
N LYS A 269 15.09 -19.63 -2.24
CA LYS A 269 14.15 -19.87 -1.15
C LYS A 269 14.78 -19.47 0.19
N ASP A 270 14.02 -18.73 0.98
CA ASP A 270 14.32 -18.43 2.37
C ASP A 270 13.48 -19.35 3.28
N GLU A 271 14.14 -20.14 4.10
CA GLU A 271 13.46 -21.06 5.02
C GLU A 271 12.74 -20.32 6.17
N GLU A 272 13.10 -19.07 6.42
CA GLU A 272 12.43 -18.23 7.42
C GLU A 272 11.17 -17.55 6.82
N CYS A 273 11.09 -17.42 5.49
CA CYS A 273 9.94 -16.90 4.74
C CYS A 273 9.23 -18.03 3.97
N ASP A 274 8.78 -19.05 4.67
CA ASP A 274 8.31 -20.33 4.12
C ASP A 274 6.82 -20.36 3.74
N LEU A 275 6.19 -19.21 3.58
CA LEU A 275 4.79 -19.10 3.12
C LEU A 275 4.62 -19.62 1.69
N ASN A 276 3.37 -19.79 1.27
CA ASN A 276 3.02 -20.17 -0.10
C ASN A 276 3.17 -18.95 -1.05
N ILE A 277 4.44 -18.55 -1.24
CA ILE A 277 4.77 -17.45 -2.15
C ILE A 277 4.51 -17.84 -3.60
N VAL A 278 3.89 -16.97 -4.40
CA VAL A 278 3.67 -17.18 -5.84
C VAL A 278 4.88 -16.63 -6.61
N PRO A 279 5.85 -17.45 -7.03
CA PRO A 279 7.09 -16.96 -7.61
C PRO A 279 7.00 -16.74 -9.11
N ASN A 280 7.48 -15.63 -9.62
CA ASN A 280 7.80 -15.29 -11.01
C ASN A 280 6.68 -15.42 -12.05
N LYS A 281 5.70 -16.30 -11.87
CA LYS A 281 4.55 -16.46 -12.78
C LYS A 281 3.26 -16.36 -11.99
N GLY A 282 2.34 -15.50 -12.45
CA GLY A 282 1.02 -15.40 -11.86
C GLY A 282 0.21 -16.68 -12.03
N VAL A 283 -0.74 -16.88 -11.15
CA VAL A 283 -1.57 -18.08 -11.07
C VAL A 283 -3.03 -17.71 -11.26
N LYS A 284 -3.72 -18.42 -12.15
CA LYS A 284 -5.18 -18.38 -12.21
C LYS A 284 -5.75 -19.24 -11.07
N LYS A 285 -6.55 -18.60 -10.22
CA LYS A 285 -7.22 -19.24 -9.10
C LYS A 285 -8.48 -18.42 -8.80
N GLU A 286 -9.61 -19.08 -8.63
CA GLU A 286 -10.83 -18.44 -8.14
C GLU A 286 -10.57 -17.78 -6.79
N LEU A 287 -10.95 -16.51 -6.66
CA LEU A 287 -10.70 -15.68 -5.50
C LEU A 287 -12.01 -15.08 -5.00
N HIS A 288 -12.31 -15.28 -3.72
CA HIS A 288 -13.48 -14.71 -3.07
C HIS A 288 -13.11 -13.58 -2.10
N TYR A 289 -11.97 -13.72 -1.41
CA TYR A 289 -11.47 -12.71 -0.47
C TYR A 289 -9.98 -12.48 -0.66
N VAL A 290 -9.61 -11.22 -0.76
CA VAL A 290 -8.20 -10.77 -0.87
C VAL A 290 -7.91 -9.74 0.20
N MET A 291 -6.78 -9.91 0.88
CA MET A 291 -6.25 -8.94 1.83
C MET A 291 -5.05 -8.21 1.23
N SER A 292 -4.91 -6.91 1.52
CA SER A 292 -3.71 -6.13 1.19
C SER A 292 -3.14 -5.51 2.46
N ASN A 293 -1.84 -5.71 2.69
CA ASN A 293 -1.12 -5.24 3.87
C ASN A 293 -0.19 -4.09 3.55
N SER A 294 -0.07 -3.15 4.45
CA SER A 294 0.95 -2.10 4.41
C SER A 294 1.55 -1.89 5.79
N LEU A 295 2.88 -1.96 5.86
CA LEU A 295 3.65 -1.76 7.08
C LEU A 295 4.58 -0.57 6.85
N GLY A 296 4.48 0.46 7.68
CA GLY A 296 5.16 1.74 7.48
C GLY A 296 6.12 2.13 8.60
N PHE A 297 7.12 2.92 8.28
CA PHE A 297 7.98 3.57 9.27
C PHE A 297 7.13 4.33 10.30
N GLY A 298 7.59 4.37 11.55
CA GLY A 298 6.80 4.84 12.68
C GLY A 298 5.93 3.74 13.28
N GLY A 299 6.00 2.50 12.75
CA GLY A 299 5.20 1.36 13.20
C GLY A 299 3.74 1.43 12.74
N HIS A 300 3.45 2.14 11.67
CA HIS A 300 2.10 2.23 11.11
C HIS A 300 1.78 0.97 10.32
N ASN A 301 0.80 0.21 10.76
CA ASN A 301 0.32 -0.99 10.09
C ASN A 301 -1.14 -0.83 9.67
N ALA A 302 -1.47 -1.24 8.46
CA ALA A 302 -2.81 -1.21 7.91
C ALA A 302 -3.08 -2.42 7.03
N SER A 303 -4.26 -3.01 7.17
CA SER A 303 -4.75 -4.11 6.34
C SER A 303 -6.16 -3.81 5.86
N ILE A 304 -6.43 -4.06 4.59
CA ILE A 304 -7.75 -3.93 3.98
C ILE A 304 -8.15 -5.24 3.33
N ILE A 305 -9.46 -5.52 3.34
CA ILE A 305 -10.04 -6.75 2.79
C ILE A 305 -11.04 -6.38 1.71
N PHE A 306 -10.89 -7.01 0.55
CA PHE A 306 -11.82 -6.96 -0.55
C PHE A 306 -12.46 -8.33 -0.76
N LYS A 307 -13.74 -8.32 -1.13
CA LYS A 307 -14.54 -9.47 -1.48
C LYS A 307 -14.99 -9.37 -2.93
N GLU A 308 -15.09 -10.50 -3.60
CA GLU A 308 -15.76 -10.60 -4.90
C GLU A 308 -17.18 -10.06 -4.82
N TYR A 309 -17.57 -9.28 -5.83
CA TYR A 309 -18.95 -8.84 -6.00
C TYR A 309 -19.58 -9.58 -7.19
N ASP A 310 -20.62 -10.35 -6.93
CA ASP A 310 -21.38 -11.03 -7.98
C ASP A 310 -22.35 -10.05 -8.65
N ASN A 311 -21.99 -9.61 -9.85
CA ASN A 311 -22.85 -8.77 -10.69
C ASN A 311 -23.94 -9.56 -11.42
N GLY A 312 -24.11 -10.86 -11.13
CA GLY A 312 -25.05 -11.75 -11.86
C GLY A 312 -24.60 -12.07 -13.29
N THR A 313 -23.33 -11.85 -13.61
CA THR A 313 -22.72 -12.10 -14.93
C THR A 313 -21.41 -12.87 -14.77
N LYS A 314 -21.48 -14.12 -14.36
CA LYS A 314 -20.41 -15.11 -14.58
C LYS A 314 -20.79 -16.05 -15.72
#